data_5c82337c64c382b49599a7662897f101
#
_entry.id   5c82337c64c382b49599a7662897f101
#
_cell.length_a   1.000
_cell.length_b   1.000
_cell.length_c   1.000
_cell.angle_alpha   90.00
_cell.angle_beta   90.00
_cell.angle_gamma   90.00
#
_symmetry.space_group_name_H-M   'P 1'
#
loop_
_entity.id
_entity.type
_entity.pdbx_description
1 polymer ?
#
loop_
_entity_poly.entity_id
_entity_poly.type
_entity_poly.pdbx_seq_one_letter_code
_entity_poly.pdbx_strand_id
1 'polypeptide(L)'
;MDEIKLLENQLKRMRSMNRFYHLQFLNDVRYFFVIGLISLIISFNSDKTLYLLPLISLFGSVILAFHAYYLIFSRNYSEYIEKKINNTLKKDAYITHKLENRYFFPIQDKKIVVAKLGKDFSWFSFVTLFITFYGIFLYVYGMYNIFTTLNSIYYFVFIILLTLVTFITGYWWFINNEGESRLRSVYDE
;
A
#
# COMPACT_ATOMS: atom_id res chain seq x y z
N MET A 1 35.70 11.80 -1.16
CA MET A 1 34.84 12.56 -2.08
C MET A 1 34.00 11.64 -2.96
N ASP A 2 34.55 10.51 -3.40
CA ASP A 2 33.83 9.56 -4.27
C ASP A 2 32.68 8.81 -3.59
N GLU A 3 32.82 8.48 -2.30
CA GLU A 3 31.77 7.78 -1.54
C GLU A 3 30.50 8.63 -1.38
N ILE A 4 30.65 9.92 -1.05
CA ILE A 4 29.50 10.84 -0.94
C ILE A 4 28.77 10.95 -2.26
N LYS A 5 29.51 11.12 -3.37
CA LYS A 5 28.94 11.19 -4.70
C LYS A 5 28.18 9.92 -5.09
N LEU A 6 28.70 8.76 -4.67
CA LEU A 6 28.01 7.48 -4.87
C LEU A 6 26.69 7.44 -4.10
N LEU A 7 26.70 7.83 -2.81
CA LEU A 7 25.50 7.89 -1.97
C LEU A 7 24.48 8.90 -2.51
N GLU A 8 24.90 10.05 -3.01
CA GLU A 8 24.02 11.04 -3.66
C GLU A 8 23.34 10.46 -4.91
N ASN A 9 24.06 9.72 -5.73
CA ASN A 9 23.50 9.06 -6.90
C ASN A 9 22.49 7.99 -6.50
N GLN A 10 22.78 7.21 -5.46
CA GLN A 10 21.82 6.23 -4.91
C GLN A 10 20.57 6.93 -4.35
N LEU A 11 20.74 8.02 -3.60
CA LEU A 11 19.63 8.81 -3.09
C LEU A 11 18.73 9.34 -4.20
N LYS A 12 19.34 9.90 -5.25
CA LYS A 12 18.60 10.38 -6.42
C LYS A 12 17.80 9.28 -7.09
N ARG A 13 18.36 8.08 -7.21
CA ARG A 13 17.69 6.90 -7.76
C ARG A 13 16.50 6.47 -6.88
N MET A 14 16.68 6.41 -5.56
CA MET A 14 15.62 6.04 -4.63
C MET A 14 14.49 7.07 -4.61
N ARG A 15 14.79 8.35 -4.69
CA ARG A 15 13.78 9.41 -4.79
C ARG A 15 13.00 9.35 -6.10
N SER A 16 13.66 9.03 -7.21
CA SER A 16 12.97 8.78 -8.49
C SER A 16 12.03 7.59 -8.40
N MET A 17 12.46 6.50 -7.74
CA MET A 17 11.65 5.32 -7.51
C MET A 17 10.47 5.62 -6.57
N ASN A 18 10.68 6.38 -5.50
CA ASN A 18 9.61 6.83 -4.61
C ASN A 18 8.53 7.62 -5.37
N ARG A 19 8.94 8.59 -6.19
CA ARG A 19 8.02 9.38 -7.03
C ARG A 19 7.24 8.50 -8.00
N PHE A 20 7.90 7.52 -8.62
CA PHE A 20 7.25 6.58 -9.54
C PHE A 20 6.17 5.76 -8.81
N TYR A 21 6.50 5.11 -7.69
CA TYR A 21 5.55 4.29 -6.95
C TYR A 21 4.43 5.12 -6.30
N HIS A 22 4.71 6.36 -5.91
CA HIS A 22 3.67 7.27 -5.45
C HIS A 22 2.62 7.54 -6.55
N LEU A 23 3.05 7.80 -7.77
CA LEU A 23 2.15 7.99 -8.91
C LEU A 23 1.39 6.71 -9.26
N GLN A 24 2.04 5.55 -9.23
CA GLN A 24 1.38 4.26 -9.46
C GLN A 24 0.32 3.99 -8.41
N PHE A 25 0.63 4.17 -7.13
CA PHE A 25 -0.33 4.01 -6.05
C PHE A 25 -1.57 4.90 -6.22
N LEU A 26 -1.39 6.18 -6.57
CA LEU A 26 -2.52 7.07 -6.82
C LEU A 26 -3.35 6.66 -8.06
N ASN A 27 -2.69 6.17 -9.10
CA ASN A 27 -3.39 5.64 -10.27
C ASN A 27 -4.20 4.38 -9.92
N ASP A 28 -3.63 3.47 -9.14
CA ASP A 28 -4.35 2.27 -8.69
C ASP A 28 -5.57 2.63 -7.85
N VAL A 29 -5.45 3.60 -6.94
CA VAL A 29 -6.59 4.12 -6.16
C VAL A 29 -7.69 4.61 -7.10
N ARG A 30 -7.34 5.39 -8.12
CA ARG A 30 -8.31 5.91 -9.11
C ARG A 30 -8.95 4.80 -9.90
N TYR A 31 -8.17 3.87 -10.46
CA TYR A 31 -8.69 2.77 -11.25
C TYR A 31 -9.56 1.83 -10.41
N PHE A 32 -9.10 1.48 -9.22
CA PHE A 32 -9.87 0.64 -8.31
C PHE A 32 -11.23 1.28 -7.97
N PHE A 33 -11.21 2.59 -7.63
CA PHE A 33 -12.44 3.31 -7.32
C PHE A 33 -13.39 3.36 -8.52
N VAL A 34 -12.89 3.76 -9.70
CA VAL A 34 -13.72 3.91 -10.91
C VAL A 34 -14.26 2.56 -11.38
N ILE A 35 -13.42 1.53 -11.49
CA ILE A 35 -13.83 0.20 -11.93
C ILE A 35 -14.84 -0.40 -10.95
N GLY A 36 -14.59 -0.30 -9.65
CA GLY A 36 -15.50 -0.78 -8.63
C GLY A 36 -16.84 -0.05 -8.65
N LEU A 37 -16.85 1.28 -8.85
CA LEU A 37 -18.07 2.08 -8.93
C LEU A 37 -18.89 1.72 -10.17
N ILE A 38 -18.25 1.62 -11.33
CA ILE A 38 -18.92 1.21 -12.58
C ILE A 38 -19.52 -0.20 -12.41
N SER A 39 -18.75 -1.14 -11.88
CA SER A 39 -19.22 -2.50 -11.63
C SER A 39 -20.38 -2.55 -10.65
N LEU A 40 -20.35 -1.73 -9.60
CA LEU A 40 -21.43 -1.59 -8.63
C LEU A 40 -22.71 -1.05 -9.31
N ILE A 41 -22.61 -0.01 -10.13
CA ILE A 41 -23.77 0.57 -10.85
C ILE A 41 -24.37 -0.45 -11.82
N ILE A 42 -23.52 -1.17 -12.57
CA ILE A 42 -24.01 -2.20 -13.50
C ILE A 42 -24.67 -3.36 -12.74
N SER A 43 -24.21 -3.69 -11.54
CA SER A 43 -24.77 -4.77 -10.72
C SER A 43 -26.20 -4.55 -10.30
N PHE A 44 -26.71 -3.31 -10.30
CA PHE A 44 -28.13 -3.03 -10.04
C PHE A 44 -29.05 -3.47 -11.18
N ASN A 45 -28.50 -3.64 -12.40
CA ASN A 45 -29.27 -4.05 -13.59
C ASN A 45 -28.85 -5.43 -14.13
N SER A 46 -27.77 -6.00 -13.60
CA SER A 46 -27.21 -7.28 -14.10
C SER A 46 -26.60 -8.10 -12.97
N ASP A 47 -27.26 -9.16 -12.58
CA ASP A 47 -26.80 -10.08 -11.53
C ASP A 47 -25.42 -10.69 -11.85
N LYS A 48 -25.09 -10.84 -13.14
CA LYS A 48 -23.79 -11.40 -13.56
C LYS A 48 -22.61 -10.55 -13.11
N THR A 49 -22.79 -9.24 -12.96
CA THR A 49 -21.73 -8.32 -12.52
C THR A 49 -21.41 -8.49 -11.03
N LEU A 50 -22.33 -9.04 -10.24
CA LEU A 50 -22.12 -9.33 -8.82
C LEU A 50 -20.92 -10.27 -8.60
N TYR A 51 -20.66 -11.21 -9.52
CA TYR A 51 -19.49 -12.09 -9.43
C TYR A 51 -18.15 -11.32 -9.49
N LEU A 52 -18.12 -10.16 -10.12
CA LEU A 52 -16.88 -9.39 -10.27
C LEU A 52 -16.53 -8.57 -9.02
N LEU A 53 -17.52 -8.17 -8.22
CA LEU A 53 -17.28 -7.24 -7.09
C LEU A 53 -16.28 -7.76 -6.06
N PRO A 54 -16.38 -9.01 -5.54
CA PRO A 54 -15.38 -9.53 -4.60
C PRO A 54 -13.99 -9.69 -5.24
N LEU A 55 -13.95 -10.08 -6.52
CA LEU A 55 -12.68 -10.21 -7.25
C LEU A 55 -12.00 -8.84 -7.43
N ILE A 56 -12.74 -7.82 -7.86
CA ILE A 56 -12.24 -6.45 -7.99
C ILE A 56 -11.70 -5.97 -6.66
N SER A 57 -12.42 -6.22 -5.55
CA SER A 57 -11.97 -5.86 -4.22
C SER A 57 -10.66 -6.54 -3.83
N LEU A 58 -10.55 -7.85 -4.00
CA LEU A 58 -9.35 -8.61 -3.65
C LEU A 58 -8.15 -8.19 -4.51
N PHE A 59 -8.30 -8.18 -5.84
CA PHE A 59 -7.22 -7.79 -6.75
C PHE A 59 -6.79 -6.34 -6.55
N GLY A 60 -7.75 -5.43 -6.41
CA GLY A 60 -7.47 -4.02 -6.13
C GLY A 60 -6.67 -3.86 -4.83
N SER A 61 -7.07 -4.56 -3.77
CA SER A 61 -6.36 -4.52 -2.48
C SER A 61 -4.93 -5.05 -2.60
N VAL A 62 -4.70 -6.13 -3.35
CA VAL A 62 -3.36 -6.71 -3.56
C VAL A 62 -2.46 -5.74 -4.33
N ILE A 63 -2.95 -5.15 -5.43
CA ILE A 63 -2.18 -4.20 -6.23
C ILE A 63 -1.84 -2.95 -5.42
N LEU A 64 -2.81 -2.40 -4.68
CA LEU A 64 -2.61 -1.25 -3.81
C LEU A 64 -1.57 -1.54 -2.71
N ALA A 65 -1.66 -2.71 -2.07
CA ALA A 65 -0.70 -3.14 -1.06
C ALA A 65 0.71 -3.29 -1.64
N PHE A 66 0.84 -3.82 -2.85
CA PHE A 66 2.10 -3.97 -3.55
C PHE A 66 2.78 -2.62 -3.81
N HIS A 67 2.08 -1.65 -4.40
CA HIS A 67 2.65 -0.34 -4.68
C HIS A 67 2.90 0.48 -3.40
N ALA A 68 2.02 0.38 -2.40
CA ALA A 68 2.24 0.99 -1.09
C ALA A 68 3.51 0.44 -0.42
N TYR A 69 3.76 -0.86 -0.52
CA TYR A 69 4.97 -1.49 0.01
C TYR A 69 6.24 -0.93 -0.63
N TYR A 70 6.29 -0.83 -1.97
CA TYR A 70 7.45 -0.27 -2.66
C TYR A 70 7.63 1.23 -2.40
N LEU A 71 6.55 1.96 -2.21
CA LEU A 71 6.58 3.36 -1.81
C LEU A 71 7.25 3.52 -0.43
N ILE A 72 6.83 2.71 0.54
CA ILE A 72 7.40 2.68 1.89
C ILE A 72 8.88 2.28 1.86
N PHE A 73 9.20 1.25 1.08
CA PHE A 73 10.58 0.79 0.89
C PHE A 73 11.49 1.89 0.38
N SER A 74 11.15 2.48 -0.75
CA SER A 74 11.98 3.50 -1.39
C SER A 74 12.19 4.72 -0.51
N ARG A 75 11.19 5.05 0.32
CA ARG A 75 11.27 6.12 1.31
C ARG A 75 12.23 5.78 2.45
N ASN A 76 12.06 4.60 3.07
CA ASN A 76 12.91 4.19 4.21
C ASN A 76 14.38 4.10 3.80
N TYR A 77 14.63 3.59 2.58
CA TYR A 77 16.00 3.55 2.06
C TYR A 77 16.56 4.94 1.75
N SER A 78 15.74 5.86 1.24
CA SER A 78 16.14 7.26 1.06
C SER A 78 16.53 7.90 2.40
N GLU A 79 15.75 7.68 3.46
CA GLU A 79 16.04 8.16 4.80
C GLU A 79 17.38 7.60 5.34
N TYR A 80 17.61 6.30 5.14
CA TYR A 80 18.89 5.66 5.53
C TYR A 80 20.08 6.33 4.83
N ILE A 81 20.01 6.52 3.52
CA ILE A 81 21.09 7.15 2.74
C ILE A 81 21.31 8.61 3.19
N GLU A 82 20.23 9.39 3.41
CA GLU A 82 20.34 10.77 3.91
C GLU A 82 21.06 10.83 5.25
N LYS A 83 20.71 9.95 6.19
CA LYS A 83 21.37 9.87 7.48
C LYS A 83 22.85 9.49 7.34
N LYS A 84 23.17 8.55 6.44
CA LYS A 84 24.56 8.17 6.17
C LYS A 84 25.38 9.34 5.60
N ILE A 85 24.84 10.09 4.66
CA ILE A 85 25.49 11.29 4.10
C ILE A 85 25.68 12.36 5.19
N ASN A 86 24.63 12.65 5.98
CA ASN A 86 24.71 13.64 7.06
C ASN A 86 25.78 13.28 8.11
N ASN A 87 25.87 12.01 8.48
CA ASN A 87 26.88 11.52 9.41
C ASN A 87 28.30 11.68 8.84
N THR A 88 28.49 11.37 7.55
CA THR A 88 29.79 11.55 6.87
C THR A 88 30.17 13.04 6.78
N LEU A 89 29.20 13.92 6.51
CA LEU A 89 29.42 15.36 6.45
C LEU A 89 29.50 16.04 7.82
N LYS A 90 29.13 15.32 8.89
CA LYS A 90 28.98 15.87 10.26
C LYS A 90 28.05 17.11 10.29
N LYS A 91 27.08 17.13 9.41
CA LYS A 91 26.17 18.26 9.20
C LYS A 91 24.81 17.76 8.69
N ASP A 92 23.72 18.33 9.19
CA ASP A 92 22.35 18.08 8.72
C ASP A 92 22.09 18.78 7.36
N ALA A 93 22.75 18.30 6.29
CA ALA A 93 22.60 18.85 4.94
C ALA A 93 21.36 18.31 4.24
N TYR A 94 20.98 17.06 4.50
CA TYR A 94 19.82 16.39 3.91
C TYR A 94 18.75 16.19 4.96
N ILE A 95 17.62 16.91 4.83
CA ILE A 95 16.54 16.95 5.82
C ILE A 95 15.19 16.48 5.28
N THR A 96 15.13 15.96 4.06
CA THR A 96 13.84 15.62 3.42
C THR A 96 13.11 14.54 4.18
N HIS A 97 13.81 13.55 4.71
CA HIS A 97 13.21 12.52 5.57
C HIS A 97 12.50 13.12 6.80
N LYS A 98 13.02 14.21 7.39
CA LYS A 98 12.39 14.89 8.54
C LYS A 98 11.04 15.52 8.14
N LEU A 99 10.97 16.08 6.93
CA LEU A 99 9.74 16.67 6.38
C LEU A 99 8.72 15.58 6.03
N GLU A 100 9.17 14.53 5.35
CA GLU A 100 8.32 13.39 5.00
C GLU A 100 7.72 12.71 6.24
N ASN A 101 8.52 12.50 7.28
CA ASN A 101 8.07 11.91 8.54
C ASN A 101 7.03 12.75 9.25
N ARG A 102 7.12 14.07 9.13
CA ARG A 102 6.22 15.00 9.81
C ARG A 102 4.91 15.24 9.08
N TYR A 103 4.93 15.23 7.74
CA TYR A 103 3.77 15.63 6.94
C TYR A 103 3.06 14.49 6.22
N PHE A 104 3.81 13.50 5.74
CA PHE A 104 3.24 12.50 4.84
C PHE A 104 3.08 11.12 5.48
N PHE A 105 4.01 10.74 6.33
CA PHE A 105 4.09 9.40 6.89
C PHE A 105 4.42 9.46 8.37
N PRO A 106 3.43 9.61 9.23
CA PRO A 106 3.70 9.57 10.67
C PRO A 106 4.34 8.23 11.03
N ILE A 107 5.54 8.30 11.59
CA ILE A 107 6.27 7.13 12.07
C ILE A 107 6.00 6.97 13.55
N GLN A 108 5.50 5.80 13.95
CA GLN A 108 5.46 5.36 15.32
C GLN A 108 6.30 4.10 15.48
N ASP A 109 7.19 4.08 16.50
CA ASP A 109 8.01 2.92 16.87
C ASP A 109 8.70 2.25 15.66
N LYS A 110 9.29 3.07 14.77
CA LYS A 110 9.97 2.66 13.53
C LYS A 110 9.05 2.03 12.47
N LYS A 111 7.73 2.02 12.67
CA LYS A 111 6.76 1.55 11.68
C LYS A 111 6.01 2.72 11.06
N ILE A 112 5.81 2.66 9.75
CA ILE A 112 4.91 3.60 9.07
C ILE A 112 3.48 3.19 9.40
N VAL A 113 2.76 4.06 10.08
CA VAL A 113 1.34 3.87 10.33
C VAL A 113 0.57 4.46 9.15
N VAL A 114 0.10 3.58 8.28
CA VAL A 114 -0.59 3.96 7.04
C VAL A 114 -1.98 4.55 7.30
N ALA A 115 -2.58 4.22 8.44
CA ALA A 115 -3.95 4.63 8.78
C ALA A 115 -4.07 4.99 10.27
N LYS A 116 -3.60 6.17 10.66
CA LYS A 116 -3.75 6.66 12.02
C LYS A 116 -4.83 7.74 12.10
N LEU A 117 -5.82 7.52 12.97
CA LEU A 117 -6.79 8.53 13.36
C LEU A 117 -6.22 9.35 14.52
N GLY A 118 -6.29 10.68 14.43
CA GLY A 118 -5.84 11.57 15.49
C GLY A 118 -4.94 12.69 15.02
N LYS A 119 -4.06 13.19 15.91
CA LYS A 119 -3.21 14.36 15.64
C LYS A 119 -2.23 14.18 14.46
N ASP A 120 -1.88 12.95 14.14
CA ASP A 120 -0.96 12.61 13.05
C ASP A 120 -1.70 12.13 11.79
N PHE A 121 -2.98 12.49 11.65
CA PHE A 121 -3.77 12.14 10.47
C PHE A 121 -3.26 12.90 9.26
N SER A 122 -2.95 12.17 8.20
CA SER A 122 -2.44 12.70 6.94
C SER A 122 -3.40 12.43 5.79
N TRP A 123 -3.24 13.13 4.66
CA TRP A 123 -3.97 12.84 3.43
C TRP A 123 -3.76 11.40 2.96
N PHE A 124 -2.58 10.86 3.15
CA PHE A 124 -2.28 9.47 2.82
C PHE A 124 -3.10 8.51 3.70
N SER A 125 -3.20 8.78 5.00
CA SER A 125 -4.08 8.03 5.91
C SER A 125 -5.54 8.12 5.49
N PHE A 126 -6.02 9.30 5.09
CA PHE A 126 -7.37 9.49 4.60
C PHE A 126 -7.65 8.64 3.36
N VAL A 127 -6.81 8.74 2.33
CA VAL A 127 -6.97 7.98 1.08
C VAL A 127 -6.93 6.47 1.36
N THR A 128 -6.01 6.02 2.21
CA THR A 128 -5.88 4.60 2.55
C THR A 128 -7.09 4.07 3.28
N LEU A 129 -7.61 4.82 4.26
CA LEU A 129 -8.83 4.44 4.98
C LEU A 129 -10.03 4.41 4.05
N PHE A 130 -10.21 5.47 3.26
CA PHE A 130 -11.32 5.58 2.31
C PHE A 130 -11.35 4.38 1.35
N ILE A 131 -10.21 4.06 0.72
CA ILE A 131 -10.15 2.99 -0.25
C ILE A 131 -10.30 1.60 0.41
N THR A 132 -9.84 1.45 1.67
CA THR A 132 -10.03 0.23 2.45
C THR A 132 -11.50 -0.01 2.76
N PHE A 133 -12.21 1.01 3.27
CA PHE A 133 -13.65 0.90 3.53
C PHE A 133 -14.45 0.64 2.25
N TYR A 134 -14.08 1.30 1.17
CA TYR A 134 -14.68 1.07 -0.13
C TYR A 134 -14.47 -0.37 -0.62
N GLY A 135 -13.26 -0.90 -0.52
CA GLY A 135 -12.96 -2.29 -0.87
C GLY A 135 -13.76 -3.29 -0.02
N ILE A 136 -13.80 -3.08 1.31
CA ILE A 136 -14.59 -3.93 2.22
C ILE A 136 -16.07 -3.89 1.82
N PHE A 137 -16.60 -2.71 1.52
CA PHE A 137 -17.99 -2.56 1.08
C PHE A 137 -18.27 -3.35 -0.19
N LEU A 138 -17.45 -3.21 -1.23
CA LEU A 138 -17.60 -3.96 -2.49
C LEU A 138 -17.54 -5.48 -2.25
N TYR A 139 -16.61 -5.91 -1.40
CA TYR A 139 -16.45 -7.32 -1.07
C TYR A 139 -17.69 -7.88 -0.36
N VAL A 140 -18.10 -7.24 0.73
CA VAL A 140 -19.23 -7.70 1.55
C VAL A 140 -20.53 -7.65 0.76
N TYR A 141 -20.77 -6.58 0.04
CA TYR A 141 -21.95 -6.43 -0.82
C TYR A 141 -21.99 -7.51 -1.91
N GLY A 142 -20.87 -7.73 -2.60
CA GLY A 142 -20.76 -8.78 -3.61
C GLY A 142 -20.98 -10.18 -3.03
N MET A 143 -20.34 -10.52 -1.92
CA MET A 143 -20.48 -11.83 -1.27
C MET A 143 -21.91 -12.08 -0.77
N TYR A 144 -22.53 -11.07 -0.17
CA TYR A 144 -23.92 -11.16 0.27
C TYR A 144 -24.87 -11.49 -0.89
N ASN A 145 -24.76 -10.75 -2.00
CA ASN A 145 -25.63 -10.96 -3.17
C ASN A 145 -25.33 -12.28 -3.90
N ILE A 146 -24.06 -12.72 -3.96
CA ILE A 146 -23.72 -14.03 -4.52
C ILE A 146 -24.39 -15.14 -3.72
N PHE A 147 -24.37 -15.04 -2.40
CA PHE A 147 -25.00 -16.03 -1.54
C PHE A 147 -26.52 -16.02 -1.63
N THR A 148 -27.15 -14.84 -1.58
CA THR A 148 -28.62 -14.71 -1.49
C THR A 148 -29.32 -14.73 -2.85
N THR A 149 -28.76 -14.07 -3.85
CA THR A 149 -29.41 -13.87 -5.15
C THR A 149 -28.99 -14.91 -6.18
N LEU A 150 -27.69 -15.19 -6.27
CA LEU A 150 -27.14 -16.09 -7.27
C LEU A 150 -27.10 -17.56 -6.79
N ASN A 151 -27.16 -17.78 -5.47
CA ASN A 151 -27.12 -19.11 -4.83
C ASN A 151 -26.00 -20.03 -5.38
N SER A 152 -24.85 -19.44 -5.69
CA SER A 152 -23.70 -20.14 -6.28
C SER A 152 -22.69 -20.54 -5.22
N ILE A 153 -22.93 -21.66 -4.55
CA ILE A 153 -22.08 -22.15 -3.46
C ILE A 153 -20.64 -22.41 -3.92
N TYR A 154 -20.42 -22.91 -5.11
CA TYR A 154 -19.06 -23.20 -5.62
C TYR A 154 -18.25 -21.91 -5.79
N TYR A 155 -18.86 -20.88 -6.36
CA TYR A 155 -18.21 -19.60 -6.52
C TYR A 155 -17.95 -18.92 -5.17
N PHE A 156 -18.90 -19.01 -4.25
CA PHE A 156 -18.76 -18.50 -2.89
C PHE A 156 -17.56 -19.14 -2.17
N VAL A 157 -17.45 -20.48 -2.20
CA VAL A 157 -16.33 -21.21 -1.62
C VAL A 157 -15.00 -20.83 -2.30
N PHE A 158 -14.99 -20.69 -3.62
CA PHE A 158 -13.80 -20.25 -4.36
C PHE A 158 -13.29 -18.87 -3.88
N ILE A 159 -14.19 -17.89 -3.75
CA ILE A 159 -13.81 -16.55 -3.26
C ILE A 159 -13.31 -16.60 -1.81
N ILE A 160 -13.92 -17.41 -0.94
CA ILE A 160 -13.43 -17.58 0.43
C ILE A 160 -12.01 -18.15 0.45
N LEU A 161 -11.74 -19.19 -0.33
CA LEU A 161 -10.39 -19.75 -0.42
C LEU A 161 -9.37 -18.72 -0.93
N LEU A 162 -9.71 -17.97 -1.97
CA LEU A 162 -8.87 -16.89 -2.48
C LEU A 162 -8.63 -15.81 -1.42
N THR A 163 -9.65 -15.46 -0.65
CA THR A 163 -9.54 -14.50 0.45
C THR A 163 -8.62 -15.02 1.55
N LEU A 164 -8.74 -16.27 1.95
CA LEU A 164 -7.86 -16.88 2.96
C LEU A 164 -6.40 -16.85 2.52
N VAL A 165 -6.11 -17.23 1.27
CA VAL A 165 -4.75 -17.17 0.72
C VAL A 165 -4.22 -15.72 0.76
N THR A 166 -5.03 -14.75 0.35
CA THR A 166 -4.66 -13.33 0.37
C THR A 166 -4.37 -12.84 1.79
N PHE A 167 -5.22 -13.21 2.75
CA PHE A 167 -5.03 -12.84 4.17
C PHE A 167 -3.80 -13.49 4.78
N ILE A 168 -3.57 -14.78 4.54
CA ILE A 168 -2.40 -15.50 5.06
C ILE A 168 -1.11 -14.88 4.52
N THR A 169 -1.08 -14.62 3.19
CA THR A 169 0.09 -13.99 2.55
C THR A 169 0.31 -12.57 3.07
N GLY A 170 -0.75 -11.77 3.18
CA GLY A 170 -0.68 -10.41 3.70
C GLY A 170 -0.25 -10.37 5.17
N TYR A 171 -0.80 -11.25 6.01
CA TYR A 171 -0.40 -11.38 7.41
C TYR A 171 1.09 -11.71 7.54
N TRP A 172 1.55 -12.70 6.81
CA TRP A 172 2.95 -13.12 6.84
C TRP A 172 3.89 -12.00 6.38
N TRP A 173 3.53 -11.31 5.32
CA TRP A 173 4.36 -10.26 4.73
C TRP A 173 4.39 -8.97 5.57
N PHE A 174 3.23 -8.50 6.02
CA PHE A 174 3.11 -7.19 6.68
C PHE A 174 3.15 -7.26 8.21
N ILE A 175 2.51 -8.26 8.81
CA ILE A 175 2.38 -8.34 10.27
C ILE A 175 3.57 -9.07 10.88
N ASN A 176 3.98 -10.19 10.30
CA ASN A 176 5.20 -10.89 10.72
C ASN A 176 6.49 -10.15 10.32
N ASN A 177 6.37 -9.00 9.65
CA ASN A 177 7.48 -8.16 9.24
C ASN A 177 8.51 -8.86 8.32
N GLU A 178 8.11 -9.88 7.57
CA GLU A 178 9.02 -10.57 6.65
C GLU A 178 9.59 -9.62 5.60
N GLY A 179 8.76 -8.72 5.05
CA GLY A 179 9.19 -7.69 4.13
C GLY A 179 10.21 -6.73 4.74
N GLU A 180 10.02 -6.33 6.01
CA GLU A 180 10.94 -5.43 6.70
C GLU A 180 12.24 -6.12 7.15
N SER A 181 12.18 -7.39 7.55
CA SER A 181 13.38 -8.16 7.93
C SER A 181 14.33 -8.33 6.74
N ARG A 182 13.79 -8.60 5.54
CA ARG A 182 14.57 -8.67 4.31
C ARG A 182 15.21 -7.32 3.92
N LEU A 183 14.53 -6.23 4.24
CA LEU A 183 15.09 -4.90 4.02
C LEU A 183 16.22 -4.59 4.98
N ARG A 184 16.05 -4.93 6.26
CA ARG A 184 17.06 -4.69 7.28
C ARG A 184 18.33 -5.49 7.01
N SER A 185 18.23 -6.73 6.53
CA SER A 185 19.41 -7.52 6.18
C SER A 185 20.31 -6.82 5.14
N VAL A 186 19.72 -6.03 4.24
CA VAL A 186 20.48 -5.24 3.25
C VAL A 186 21.18 -4.02 3.88
N TYR A 187 20.68 -3.51 5.03
CA TYR A 187 21.30 -2.36 5.71
C TYR A 187 22.39 -2.77 6.71
N ASP A 188 22.29 -3.99 7.22
CA ASP A 188 23.20 -4.51 8.24
C ASP A 188 24.43 -5.22 7.60
N GLU A 189 24.43 -5.44 6.28
CA GLU A 189 25.60 -5.84 5.47
C GLU A 189 26.42 -4.61 5.05
#